data_c68e923980e87eb069798cb69010175e
#
_entry.id   c68e923980e87eb069798cb69010175e
#
_cell.length_a   1.000
_cell.length_b   1.000
_cell.length_c   1.000
_cell.angle_alpha   90.00
_cell.angle_beta   90.00
_cell.angle_gamma   90.00
#
_symmetry.space_group_name_H-M   'P 1'
#
loop_
_entity.id
_entity.type
_entity.pdbx_description
1 polymer ?
#
loop_
_entity_poly.entity_id
_entity_poly.type
_entity_poly.pdbx_seq_one_letter_code
_entity_poly.pdbx_strand_id
1 'polypeptide(L)'
;MKACFMGLGYIGLPTAIIAAKHGIQITGVDINPKVVEMTNQGKLHIIEPGMXXXXMTNQGKLHIIEPGMQELLQEVISSGQLKASITPEVSDAYFMVVPTPFKGDHEPDISYVEAATRTVIPFLKEGDLYVIESTSPVGTTDKMANLIFELRPELKDKIYIAYCPERVLPGNVIHELVHNDRVIGGMNEASTDKAIEFYSQFVQGTLHRTNCKTAEMC
;
A
#
# COMPACT_ATOMS: atom_id res chain seq x y z
N MET A 1 14.77 -8.33 -2.99
CA MET A 1 13.32 -8.50 -2.79
C MET A 1 12.58 -7.63 -3.80
N LYS A 2 11.48 -8.15 -4.35
CA LYS A 2 10.60 -7.40 -5.24
C LYS A 2 9.24 -7.21 -4.55
N ALA A 3 8.66 -6.01 -4.66
CA ALA A 3 7.33 -5.77 -4.09
C ALA A 3 6.43 -5.05 -5.10
N CYS A 4 5.15 -5.35 -5.02
CA CYS A 4 4.12 -4.78 -5.88
C CYS A 4 3.12 -4.01 -5.01
N PHE A 5 2.96 -2.71 -5.30
CA PHE A 5 2.01 -1.84 -4.60
C PHE A 5 0.80 -1.59 -5.48
N MET A 6 -0.38 -2.03 -5.05
CA MET A 6 -1.65 -1.85 -5.75
C MET A 6 -2.30 -0.55 -5.27
N GLY A 7 -2.24 0.46 -6.11
CA GLY A 7 -2.67 1.84 -5.83
C GLY A 7 -1.47 2.75 -5.65
N LEU A 8 -1.39 3.79 -6.49
CA LEU A 8 -0.34 4.81 -6.43
C LEU A 8 -0.93 6.16 -6.01
N GLY A 9 -1.90 6.12 -5.09
CA GLY A 9 -2.50 7.32 -4.53
C GLY A 9 -1.62 7.96 -3.45
N TYR A 10 -2.29 8.73 -2.59
CA TYR A 10 -1.64 9.57 -1.58
C TYR A 10 -0.76 8.78 -0.60
N ILE A 11 -1.09 7.53 -0.31
CA ILE A 11 -0.31 6.67 0.58
C ILE A 11 0.59 5.73 -0.24
N GLY A 12 0.03 5.08 -1.27
CA GLY A 12 0.75 4.04 -1.99
C GLY A 12 2.00 4.53 -2.70
N LEU A 13 1.94 5.70 -3.36
CA LEU A 13 3.12 6.21 -4.06
C LEU A 13 4.24 6.61 -3.08
N PRO A 14 3.97 7.37 -2.00
CA PRO A 14 5.04 7.66 -1.03
C PRO A 14 5.65 6.41 -0.38
N THR A 15 4.82 5.43 0.03
CA THR A 15 5.34 4.18 0.62
C THR A 15 6.22 3.44 -0.40
N ALA A 16 5.77 3.35 -1.66
CA ALA A 16 6.54 2.73 -2.74
C ALA A 16 7.89 3.45 -2.96
N ILE A 17 7.90 4.79 -2.93
CA ILE A 17 9.13 5.60 -3.08
C ILE A 17 10.10 5.29 -1.92
N ILE A 18 9.60 5.32 -0.68
CA ILE A 18 10.45 5.09 0.50
C ILE A 18 11.02 3.66 0.47
N ALA A 19 10.19 2.66 0.18
CA ALA A 19 10.65 1.27 0.06
C ALA A 19 11.72 1.12 -1.05
N ALA A 20 11.48 1.76 -2.21
CA ALA A 20 12.45 1.75 -3.33
C ALA A 20 13.77 2.41 -2.93
N LYS A 21 13.71 3.54 -2.22
CA LYS A 21 14.89 4.27 -1.72
C LYS A 21 15.76 3.38 -0.82
N HIS A 22 15.14 2.43 -0.12
CA HIS A 22 15.85 1.49 0.76
C HIS A 22 16.23 0.17 0.05
N GLY A 23 16.21 0.17 -1.30
CA GLY A 23 16.77 -0.93 -2.09
C GLY A 23 15.79 -2.03 -2.49
N ILE A 24 14.50 -1.87 -2.17
CA ILE A 24 13.48 -2.82 -2.60
C ILE A 24 13.09 -2.50 -4.04
N GLN A 25 13.06 -3.51 -4.92
CA GLN A 25 12.61 -3.31 -6.30
C GLN A 25 11.08 -3.24 -6.34
N ILE A 26 10.53 -2.11 -6.77
CA ILE A 26 9.10 -1.85 -6.67
C ILE A 26 8.43 -1.78 -8.04
N THR A 27 7.30 -2.49 -8.20
CA THR A 27 6.33 -2.24 -9.25
C THR A 27 5.10 -1.60 -8.61
N GLY A 28 4.86 -0.33 -8.90
CA GLY A 28 3.63 0.34 -8.48
C GLY A 28 2.55 0.15 -9.55
N VAL A 29 1.36 -0.24 -9.15
CA VAL A 29 0.26 -0.51 -10.10
C VAL A 29 -0.88 0.46 -9.84
N ASP A 30 -1.35 1.10 -10.91
CA ASP A 30 -2.53 1.95 -10.82
C ASP A 30 -3.40 1.73 -12.06
N ILE A 31 -4.73 1.75 -11.85
CA ILE A 31 -5.69 1.56 -12.95
C ILE A 31 -5.76 2.77 -13.88
N ASN A 32 -5.27 3.93 -13.43
CA ASN A 32 -5.28 5.17 -14.19
C ASN A 32 -3.98 5.28 -15.01
N PRO A 33 -4.04 5.15 -16.36
CA PRO A 33 -2.82 5.21 -17.19
C PRO A 33 -2.06 6.54 -17.05
N LYS A 34 -2.76 7.62 -16.73
CA LYS A 34 -2.11 8.94 -16.55
C LYS A 34 -1.24 8.94 -15.28
N VAL A 35 -1.72 8.31 -14.20
CA VAL A 35 -0.94 8.14 -12.97
C VAL A 35 0.34 7.35 -13.27
N VAL A 36 0.20 6.24 -13.99
CA VAL A 36 1.33 5.39 -14.41
C VAL A 36 2.33 6.18 -15.24
N GLU A 37 1.84 6.92 -16.24
CA GLU A 37 2.70 7.72 -17.12
C GLU A 37 3.47 8.78 -16.32
N MET A 38 2.77 9.55 -15.48
CA MET A 38 3.38 10.62 -14.67
C MET A 38 4.44 10.05 -13.73
N THR A 39 4.12 8.93 -13.05
CA THR A 39 5.07 8.26 -12.15
C THR A 39 6.34 7.86 -12.91
N ASN A 40 6.19 7.22 -14.07
CA ASN A 40 7.34 6.79 -14.87
C ASN A 40 8.15 7.97 -15.46
N GLN A 41 7.55 9.14 -15.58
CA GLN A 41 8.24 10.38 -15.93
C GLN A 41 8.91 11.05 -14.73
N GLY A 42 8.81 10.46 -13.54
CA GLY A 42 9.30 11.06 -12.30
C GLY A 42 8.51 12.31 -11.90
N LYS A 43 7.23 12.37 -12.21
CA LYS A 43 6.36 13.50 -11.90
C LYS A 43 5.30 13.10 -10.88
N LEU A 44 5.23 13.85 -9.80
CA LEU A 44 4.17 13.64 -8.80
C LEU A 44 2.80 14.01 -9.38
N HIS A 45 1.82 13.17 -9.09
CA HIS A 45 0.43 13.38 -9.49
C HIS A 45 -0.50 13.43 -8.27
N ILE A 46 0.05 13.42 -7.06
CA ILE A 46 -0.75 13.28 -5.84
C ILE A 46 -1.62 14.52 -5.68
N ILE A 47 -2.92 14.32 -5.91
CA ILE A 47 -3.97 15.30 -5.63
C ILE A 47 -4.88 14.61 -4.63
N GLU A 48 -5.05 15.18 -3.45
CA GLU A 48 -5.98 14.63 -2.48
C GLU A 48 -7.41 15.09 -2.83
N PRO A 49 -8.28 14.19 -3.33
CA PRO A 49 -9.67 14.56 -3.53
C PRO A 49 -10.38 14.61 -2.18
N GLY A 50 -11.00 15.73 -1.84
CA GLY A 50 -11.97 15.78 -0.76
C GLY A 50 -11.53 16.35 0.57
N MET A 51 -10.31 16.88 0.71
CA MET A 51 -10.04 17.71 1.88
C MET A 51 -10.54 19.11 1.63
N UNK A 52 -11.50 19.25 1.87
CA UNK A 52 -12.07 20.46 1.83
C UNK A 52 -11.62 21.15 2.98
N UNK A 53 -10.78 21.10 2.97
CA UNK A 53 -10.34 21.90 3.96
C UNK A 53 -10.69 23.24 3.57
N UNK A 54 -11.28 23.50 3.99
CA UNK A 54 -11.59 24.76 3.89
C UNK A 54 -10.67 25.65 3.26
N UNK A 55 -10.06 25.28 2.87
CA UNK A 55 -9.41 26.14 2.21
C UNK A 55 -9.81 26.15 0.88
N MET A 56 -10.75 26.52 0.68
CA MET A 56 -11.22 26.78 -0.64
C MET A 56 -10.34 27.86 -1.29
N THR A 57 -9.31 27.42 -1.94
CA THR A 57 -8.75 28.28 -2.99
C THR A 57 -9.73 28.25 -4.16
N ASN A 58 -10.04 29.39 -4.72
CA ASN A 58 -11.03 29.59 -5.77
C ASN A 58 -10.73 28.86 -7.10
N GLN A 59 -9.83 27.87 -7.12
CA GLN A 59 -9.43 27.13 -8.33
C GLN A 59 -9.42 25.59 -8.17
N GLY A 60 -9.92 25.06 -7.07
CA GLY A 60 -10.15 23.61 -6.92
C GLY A 60 -8.89 22.73 -6.99
N LYS A 61 -7.73 23.25 -6.68
CA LYS A 61 -6.49 22.48 -6.67
C LYS A 61 -5.77 22.66 -5.34
N LEU A 62 -6.01 21.75 -4.43
CA LEU A 62 -5.16 21.63 -3.23
C LEU A 62 -3.98 20.75 -3.62
N HIS A 63 -2.83 21.37 -3.79
CA HIS A 63 -1.57 20.65 -3.90
C HIS A 63 -1.00 20.52 -2.50
N ILE A 64 -1.10 19.35 -1.89
CA ILE A 64 -0.30 19.07 -0.71
C ILE A 64 1.09 18.83 -1.24
N ILE A 65 1.98 19.76 -0.92
CA ILE A 65 3.39 19.64 -1.29
C ILE A 65 4.06 18.84 -0.17
N GLU A 66 4.52 17.65 -0.51
CA GLU A 66 5.36 16.85 0.38
C GLU A 66 6.82 17.24 0.10
N PRO A 67 7.48 17.99 1.00
CA PRO A 67 8.84 18.43 0.74
C PRO A 67 9.78 17.25 0.46
N GLY A 68 10.56 17.32 -0.62
CA GLY A 68 11.52 16.29 -1.00
C GLY A 68 10.96 15.09 -1.75
N MET A 69 9.62 14.95 -1.82
CA MET A 69 9.00 13.78 -2.47
C MET A 69 9.30 13.73 -3.97
N GLN A 70 9.29 14.89 -4.62
CA GLN A 70 9.53 15.00 -6.07
C GLN A 70 10.95 14.52 -6.42
N GLU A 71 11.92 14.94 -5.63
CA GLU A 71 13.33 14.56 -5.82
C GLU A 71 13.54 13.07 -5.59
N LEU A 72 12.92 12.53 -4.53
CA LEU A 72 13.00 11.09 -4.24
C LEU A 72 12.36 10.26 -5.36
N LEU A 73 11.20 10.68 -5.87
CA LEU A 73 10.55 9.98 -6.99
C LEU A 73 11.49 9.95 -8.20
N GLN A 74 12.09 11.09 -8.56
CA GLN A 74 13.01 11.15 -9.70
C GLN A 74 14.22 10.23 -9.49
N GLU A 75 14.74 10.17 -8.28
CA GLU A 75 15.88 9.31 -7.94
C GLU A 75 15.53 7.83 -8.14
N VAL A 76 14.40 7.37 -7.54
CA VAL A 76 14.05 5.93 -7.59
C VAL A 76 13.60 5.49 -8.99
N ILE A 77 13.01 6.39 -9.79
CA ILE A 77 12.68 6.11 -11.19
C ILE A 77 13.97 6.03 -12.02
N SER A 78 14.88 7.01 -11.87
CA SER A 78 16.13 7.07 -12.65
C SER A 78 17.05 5.89 -12.36
N SER A 79 17.04 5.41 -11.10
CA SER A 79 17.84 4.23 -10.72
C SER A 79 17.20 2.92 -11.15
N GLY A 80 15.92 2.95 -11.60
CA GLY A 80 15.18 1.73 -11.95
C GLY A 80 14.64 0.96 -10.75
N GLN A 81 14.73 1.51 -9.53
CA GLN A 81 14.21 0.84 -8.33
C GLN A 81 12.69 0.89 -8.26
N LEU A 82 12.06 1.90 -8.85
CA LEU A 82 10.61 2.01 -8.94
C LEU A 82 10.20 2.12 -10.40
N LYS A 83 9.18 1.37 -10.80
CA LYS A 83 8.48 1.57 -12.07
C LYS A 83 6.98 1.47 -11.81
N ALA A 84 6.19 2.13 -12.65
CA ALA A 84 4.74 2.06 -12.59
C ALA A 84 4.18 1.28 -13.78
N SER A 85 3.08 0.56 -13.56
CA SER A 85 2.42 -0.29 -14.57
C SER A 85 0.91 -0.26 -14.36
N ILE A 86 0.14 -0.64 -15.38
CA ILE A 86 -1.30 -0.89 -15.25
C ILE A 86 -1.59 -2.34 -14.82
N THR A 87 -0.57 -3.21 -14.82
CA THR A 87 -0.73 -4.62 -14.43
C THR A 87 0.36 -5.00 -13.42
N PRO A 88 0.04 -5.90 -12.47
CA PRO A 88 1.05 -6.40 -11.54
C PRO A 88 2.10 -7.26 -12.25
N GLU A 89 3.20 -7.48 -11.56
CA GLU A 89 4.24 -8.42 -11.97
C GLU A 89 4.53 -9.40 -10.84
N VAL A 90 5.11 -10.53 -11.17
CA VAL A 90 5.53 -11.53 -10.17
C VAL A 90 6.50 -10.86 -9.19
N SER A 91 6.11 -10.86 -7.93
CA SER A 91 6.83 -10.22 -6.83
C SER A 91 6.92 -11.16 -5.63
N ASP A 92 7.66 -10.75 -4.61
CA ASP A 92 7.78 -11.50 -3.36
C ASP A 92 6.78 -10.96 -2.30
N ALA A 93 6.26 -9.75 -2.53
CA ALA A 93 5.31 -9.10 -1.62
C ALA A 93 4.32 -8.24 -2.42
N TYR A 94 3.07 -8.22 -1.96
CA TYR A 94 1.97 -7.48 -2.60
C TYR A 94 1.23 -6.65 -1.55
N PHE A 95 1.10 -5.34 -1.80
CA PHE A 95 0.51 -4.38 -0.88
C PHE A 95 -0.75 -3.78 -1.49
N MET A 96 -1.88 -3.93 -0.78
CA MET A 96 -3.17 -3.36 -1.20
C MET A 96 -3.31 -1.98 -0.56
N VAL A 97 -3.13 -0.92 -1.37
CA VAL A 97 -3.11 0.48 -0.91
C VAL A 97 -4.10 1.28 -1.77
N VAL A 98 -5.31 0.74 -1.88
CA VAL A 98 -6.39 1.29 -2.72
C VAL A 98 -7.40 2.06 -1.87
N PRO A 99 -8.19 2.96 -2.47
CA PRO A 99 -9.21 3.68 -1.71
C PRO A 99 -10.25 2.75 -1.08
N THR A 100 -10.76 3.16 0.08
CA THR A 100 -11.85 2.47 0.77
C THR A 100 -12.92 3.51 1.15
N PRO A 101 -13.66 4.02 0.16
CA PRO A 101 -14.68 5.05 0.44
C PRO A 101 -15.89 4.47 1.16
N PHE A 102 -16.77 5.34 1.62
CA PHE A 102 -18.07 4.93 2.11
C PHE A 102 -19.07 4.80 0.96
N LYS A 103 -20.01 3.89 1.08
CA LYS A 103 -21.16 3.76 0.19
C LYS A 103 -22.44 3.80 1.06
N GLY A 104 -23.54 4.22 0.45
CA GLY A 104 -24.83 4.30 1.14
C GLY A 104 -24.74 5.12 2.43
N ASP A 105 -25.25 4.57 3.51
CA ASP A 105 -25.28 5.21 4.82
C ASP A 105 -24.02 4.85 5.64
N HIS A 106 -22.87 5.35 5.18
CA HIS A 106 -21.57 5.19 5.85
C HIS A 106 -21.04 3.75 5.90
N GLU A 107 -21.50 2.86 5.01
CA GLU A 107 -20.96 1.51 4.93
C GLU A 107 -19.57 1.55 4.25
N PRO A 108 -18.52 0.95 4.85
CA PRO A 108 -17.22 0.90 4.19
C PRO A 108 -17.29 0.08 2.89
N ASP A 109 -16.73 0.62 1.82
CA ASP A 109 -16.68 -0.08 0.53
C ASP A 109 -15.31 -0.73 0.33
N ILE A 110 -15.23 -2.03 0.59
CA ILE A 110 -14.01 -2.81 0.39
C ILE A 110 -13.92 -3.42 -1.02
N SER A 111 -14.81 -3.04 -1.94
CA SER A 111 -14.80 -3.58 -3.30
C SER A 111 -13.48 -3.30 -4.04
N TYR A 112 -12.84 -2.16 -3.76
CA TYR A 112 -11.55 -1.83 -4.36
C TYR A 112 -10.44 -2.77 -3.84
N VAL A 113 -10.47 -3.11 -2.54
CA VAL A 113 -9.52 -4.06 -1.96
C VAL A 113 -9.74 -5.44 -2.58
N GLU A 114 -11.01 -5.86 -2.71
CA GLU A 114 -11.35 -7.14 -3.35
C GLU A 114 -10.89 -7.17 -4.81
N ALA A 115 -11.11 -6.10 -5.58
CA ALA A 115 -10.69 -6.02 -6.98
C ALA A 115 -9.16 -6.09 -7.10
N ALA A 116 -8.44 -5.34 -6.27
CA ALA A 116 -6.97 -5.38 -6.24
C ALA A 116 -6.48 -6.79 -5.88
N THR A 117 -7.13 -7.42 -4.89
CA THR A 117 -6.80 -8.80 -4.50
C THR A 117 -6.98 -9.75 -5.68
N ARG A 118 -8.13 -9.70 -6.36
CA ARG A 118 -8.39 -10.55 -7.53
C ARG A 118 -7.34 -10.34 -8.62
N THR A 119 -6.87 -9.10 -8.77
CA THR A 119 -5.86 -8.76 -9.78
C THR A 119 -4.50 -9.38 -9.46
N VAL A 120 -4.11 -9.50 -8.18
CA VAL A 120 -2.80 -10.06 -7.80
C VAL A 120 -2.83 -11.59 -7.65
N ILE A 121 -4.01 -12.21 -7.43
CA ILE A 121 -4.11 -13.66 -7.21
C ILE A 121 -3.36 -14.50 -8.26
N PRO A 122 -3.45 -14.20 -9.59
CA PRO A 122 -2.72 -14.99 -10.59
C PRO A 122 -1.20 -14.94 -10.45
N PHE A 123 -0.66 -13.93 -9.76
CA PHE A 123 0.78 -13.71 -9.62
C PHE A 123 1.34 -14.27 -8.31
N LEU A 124 0.45 -14.62 -7.35
CA LEU A 124 0.87 -15.14 -6.05
C LEU A 124 1.52 -16.51 -6.18
N LYS A 125 2.57 -16.73 -5.40
CA LYS A 125 3.26 -18.03 -5.31
C LYS A 125 3.60 -18.36 -3.85
N GLU A 126 3.95 -19.58 -3.59
CA GLU A 126 4.40 -20.04 -2.26
C GLU A 126 5.53 -19.15 -1.73
N GLY A 127 5.43 -18.74 -0.49
CA GLY A 127 6.40 -17.88 0.19
C GLY A 127 6.12 -16.38 0.09
N ASP A 128 5.15 -15.97 -0.74
CA ASP A 128 4.85 -14.54 -0.91
C ASP A 128 4.15 -13.94 0.31
N LEU A 129 4.35 -12.64 0.46
CA LEU A 129 3.70 -11.83 1.47
C LEU A 129 2.56 -11.03 0.81
N TYR A 130 1.38 -11.06 1.39
CA TYR A 130 0.22 -10.24 0.99
C TYR A 130 -0.16 -9.35 2.18
N VAL A 131 -0.22 -8.04 1.97
CA VAL A 131 -0.53 -7.07 3.02
C VAL A 131 -1.66 -6.13 2.57
N ILE A 132 -2.60 -5.85 3.45
CA ILE A 132 -3.57 -4.77 3.26
C ILE A 132 -3.11 -3.58 4.11
N GLU A 133 -2.87 -2.43 3.47
CA GLU A 133 -2.61 -1.15 4.15
C GLU A 133 -3.84 -0.24 4.14
N SER A 134 -4.76 -0.45 3.19
CA SER A 134 -6.00 0.33 3.09
C SER A 134 -6.82 0.24 4.37
N THR A 135 -7.26 1.38 4.90
CA THR A 135 -8.18 1.41 6.06
C THR A 135 -9.39 0.53 5.79
N SER A 136 -9.63 -0.47 6.62
CA SER A 136 -10.63 -1.50 6.33
C SER A 136 -11.34 -1.95 7.61
N PRO A 137 -12.62 -2.32 7.52
CA PRO A 137 -13.32 -2.86 8.69
C PRO A 137 -12.75 -4.20 9.14
N VAL A 138 -12.91 -4.49 10.42
CA VAL A 138 -12.44 -5.75 11.03
C VAL A 138 -13.01 -6.96 10.26
N GLY A 139 -12.14 -7.90 9.90
CA GLY A 139 -12.48 -9.09 9.14
C GLY A 139 -12.19 -8.98 7.64
N THR A 140 -11.75 -7.83 7.16
CA THR A 140 -11.40 -7.66 5.73
C THR A 140 -10.24 -8.58 5.35
N THR A 141 -9.23 -8.69 6.20
CA THR A 141 -8.07 -9.58 5.93
C THR A 141 -8.52 -11.03 5.83
N ASP A 142 -9.36 -11.49 6.76
CA ASP A 142 -9.94 -12.85 6.70
C ASP A 142 -10.71 -13.07 5.40
N LYS A 143 -11.52 -12.07 5.00
CA LYS A 143 -12.31 -12.14 3.76
C LYS A 143 -11.40 -12.27 2.52
N MET A 144 -10.34 -11.48 2.46
CA MET A 144 -9.40 -11.54 1.32
C MET A 144 -8.61 -12.85 1.31
N ALA A 145 -8.21 -13.35 2.49
CA ALA A 145 -7.55 -14.65 2.61
C ALA A 145 -8.45 -15.76 2.08
N ASN A 146 -9.72 -15.75 2.48
CA ASN A 146 -10.69 -16.76 2.00
C ASN A 146 -10.84 -16.67 0.48
N LEU A 147 -10.93 -15.46 -0.08
CA LEU A 147 -11.00 -15.27 -1.54
C LEU A 147 -9.77 -15.85 -2.24
N ILE A 148 -8.57 -15.58 -1.71
CA ILE A 148 -7.31 -16.11 -2.27
C ILE A 148 -7.36 -17.66 -2.26
N PHE A 149 -7.71 -18.25 -1.11
CA PHE A 149 -7.70 -19.71 -0.95
C PHE A 149 -8.85 -20.41 -1.71
N GLU A 150 -9.96 -19.71 -1.95
CA GLU A 150 -11.02 -20.21 -2.81
C GLU A 150 -10.55 -20.33 -4.27
N LEU A 151 -9.83 -19.32 -4.76
CA LEU A 151 -9.37 -19.27 -6.15
C LEU A 151 -8.04 -20.00 -6.35
N ARG A 152 -7.20 -20.09 -5.31
CA ARG A 152 -5.89 -20.74 -5.35
C ARG A 152 -5.69 -21.61 -4.09
N PRO A 153 -6.45 -22.73 -3.98
CA PRO A 153 -6.40 -23.55 -2.76
C PRO A 153 -5.02 -24.13 -2.44
N GLU A 154 -4.16 -24.26 -3.44
CA GLU A 154 -2.79 -24.74 -3.24
C GLU A 154 -1.89 -23.76 -2.48
N LEU A 155 -2.33 -22.49 -2.35
CA LEU A 155 -1.58 -21.47 -1.60
C LEU A 155 -1.94 -21.44 -0.11
N LYS A 156 -2.96 -22.19 0.29
CA LYS A 156 -3.37 -22.20 1.70
C LYS A 156 -2.21 -22.66 2.58
N ASP A 157 -1.94 -21.88 3.63
CA ASP A 157 -0.84 -22.09 4.59
C ASP A 157 0.55 -21.98 3.96
N LYS A 158 0.65 -21.51 2.72
CA LYS A 158 1.93 -21.35 2.01
C LYS A 158 2.28 -19.91 1.68
N ILE A 159 1.36 -18.97 1.91
CA ILE A 159 1.65 -17.53 1.78
C ILE A 159 1.43 -16.85 3.13
N TYR A 160 2.03 -15.69 3.28
CA TYR A 160 1.94 -14.88 4.50
C TYR A 160 0.94 -13.77 4.25
N ILE A 161 -0.04 -13.59 5.15
CA ILE A 161 -1.10 -12.60 5.00
C ILE A 161 -1.13 -11.73 6.26
N ALA A 162 -1.07 -10.40 6.08
CA ALA A 162 -1.03 -9.45 7.18
C ALA A 162 -1.81 -8.17 6.87
N TYR A 163 -2.06 -7.41 7.89
CA TYR A 163 -2.66 -6.08 7.86
C TYR A 163 -1.73 -5.09 8.57
N CYS A 164 -1.52 -3.93 7.96
CA CYS A 164 -0.70 -2.86 8.54
C CYS A 164 -1.33 -1.51 8.20
N PRO A 165 -2.20 -0.95 9.05
CA PRO A 165 -2.86 0.33 8.74
C PRO A 165 -1.86 1.47 8.63
N GLU A 166 -2.03 2.31 7.60
CA GLU A 166 -1.23 3.51 7.47
C GLU A 166 -1.95 4.69 8.13
N ARG A 167 -1.20 5.48 8.91
CA ARG A 167 -1.76 6.55 9.73
C ARG A 167 -0.96 7.85 9.64
N VAL A 168 -0.41 8.15 8.45
CA VAL A 168 0.37 9.38 8.24
C VAL A 168 -0.51 10.60 8.06
N LEU A 169 -0.02 11.74 8.47
CA LEU A 169 -0.68 13.04 8.28
C LEU A 169 -0.13 13.76 7.05
N PRO A 170 -1.02 14.43 6.29
CA PRO A 170 -0.58 15.20 5.12
C PRO A 170 0.44 16.29 5.46
N GLY A 171 1.43 16.45 4.57
CA GLY A 171 2.46 17.49 4.71
C GLY A 171 3.75 17.02 5.37
N ASN A 172 3.79 15.80 5.92
CA ASN A 172 4.99 15.25 6.57
C ASN A 172 5.13 13.73 6.31
N VAL A 173 4.57 13.27 5.19
CA VAL A 173 4.41 11.84 4.91
C VAL A 173 5.76 11.11 4.88
N ILE A 174 6.79 11.70 4.24
CA ILE A 174 8.12 11.06 4.15
C ILE A 174 8.67 10.75 5.55
N HIS A 175 8.63 11.76 6.42
CA HIS A 175 9.15 11.62 7.79
C HIS A 175 8.34 10.58 8.56
N GLU A 176 7.01 10.68 8.47
CA GLU A 176 6.13 9.79 9.23
C GLU A 176 6.19 8.34 8.76
N LEU A 177 6.30 8.10 7.45
CA LEU A 177 6.45 6.74 6.92
C LEU A 177 7.68 6.03 7.49
N VAL A 178 8.73 6.79 7.78
CA VAL A 178 9.99 6.23 8.30
C VAL A 178 9.99 6.16 9.83
N HIS A 179 9.45 7.17 10.52
CA HIS A 179 9.67 7.31 11.96
C HIS A 179 8.47 6.93 12.84
N ASN A 180 7.25 6.88 12.29
CA ASN A 180 6.08 6.52 13.10
C ASN A 180 6.10 5.02 13.45
N ASP A 181 5.60 4.72 14.63
CA ASP A 181 5.31 3.35 15.03
C ASP A 181 4.26 2.75 14.13
N ARG A 182 4.39 1.46 13.81
CA ARG A 182 3.39 0.72 13.02
C ARG A 182 2.82 -0.44 13.82
N VAL A 183 1.53 -0.68 13.63
CA VAL A 183 0.86 -1.86 14.17
C VAL A 183 0.78 -2.88 13.04
N ILE A 184 1.38 -4.05 13.24
CA ILE A 184 1.45 -5.09 12.20
C ILE A 184 0.79 -6.37 12.74
N GLY A 185 -0.27 -6.79 12.08
CA GLY A 185 -1.01 -7.99 12.46
C GLY A 185 -1.07 -9.02 11.33
N GLY A 186 -0.51 -10.20 11.57
CA GLY A 186 -0.61 -11.32 10.65
C GLY A 186 -1.77 -12.25 10.97
N MET A 187 -2.18 -13.07 10.02
CA MET A 187 -3.13 -14.15 10.26
C MET A 187 -2.55 -15.21 11.21
N ASN A 188 -1.23 -15.28 11.27
CA ASN A 188 -0.48 -16.11 12.22
C ASN A 188 0.86 -15.43 12.53
N GLU A 189 1.62 -16.00 13.47
CA GLU A 189 2.89 -15.40 13.88
C GLU A 189 3.88 -15.29 12.72
N ALA A 190 3.97 -16.30 11.88
CA ALA A 190 4.89 -16.29 10.73
C ALA A 190 4.53 -15.17 9.73
N SER A 191 3.24 -14.89 9.55
CA SER A 191 2.77 -13.77 8.71
C SER A 191 3.15 -12.42 9.33
N THR A 192 3.03 -12.31 10.66
CA THR A 192 3.45 -11.09 11.37
C THR A 192 4.97 -10.88 11.20
N ASP A 193 5.75 -11.95 11.41
CA ASP A 193 7.20 -11.89 11.25
C ASP A 193 7.61 -11.47 9.84
N LYS A 194 6.95 -12.06 8.83
CA LYS A 194 7.26 -11.78 7.44
C LYS A 194 6.95 -10.31 7.08
N ALA A 195 5.84 -9.78 7.60
CA ALA A 195 5.50 -8.37 7.39
C ALA A 195 6.49 -7.45 8.13
N ILE A 196 6.85 -7.78 9.38
CA ILE A 196 7.87 -7.03 10.14
C ILE A 196 9.21 -7.03 9.39
N GLU A 197 9.63 -8.17 8.83
CA GLU A 197 10.85 -8.27 8.01
C GLU A 197 10.83 -7.27 6.86
N PHE A 198 9.69 -7.09 6.21
CA PHE A 198 9.55 -6.11 5.13
C PHE A 198 9.67 -4.67 5.66
N TYR A 199 8.84 -4.31 6.64
CA TYR A 199 8.80 -2.92 7.12
C TYR A 199 10.08 -2.49 7.81
N SER A 200 10.79 -3.41 8.49
CA SER A 200 12.05 -3.10 9.19
C SER A 200 13.16 -2.62 8.25
N GLN A 201 13.00 -2.81 6.94
CA GLN A 201 13.98 -2.32 5.98
C GLN A 201 13.99 -0.81 5.85
N PHE A 202 12.88 -0.13 6.22
CA PHE A 202 12.81 1.33 6.08
C PHE A 202 12.12 2.05 7.24
N VAL A 203 11.38 1.34 8.09
CA VAL A 203 10.73 1.95 9.26
C VAL A 203 11.70 1.93 10.44
N GLN A 204 11.89 3.10 11.05
CA GLN A 204 12.73 3.30 12.25
C GLN A 204 11.89 3.35 13.53
N GLY A 205 10.58 3.55 13.42
CA GLY A 205 9.65 3.49 14.54
C GLY A 205 9.47 2.06 15.05
N THR A 206 8.77 1.92 16.17
CA THR A 206 8.50 0.60 16.76
C THR A 206 7.49 -0.17 15.91
N LEU A 207 7.80 -1.43 15.62
CA LEU A 207 6.87 -2.33 14.90
C LEU A 207 6.13 -3.17 15.94
N HIS A 208 4.90 -2.74 16.28
CA HIS A 208 4.06 -3.39 17.28
C HIS A 208 3.37 -4.62 16.70
N ARG A 209 3.67 -5.77 17.27
CA ARG A 209 3.16 -7.08 16.82
C ARG A 209 1.76 -7.31 17.36
N THR A 210 0.87 -7.80 16.50
CA THR A 210 -0.48 -8.20 16.90
C THR A 210 -1.06 -9.21 15.88
N ASN A 211 -2.36 -9.42 15.91
CA ASN A 211 -3.10 -10.21 14.91
C ASN A 211 -3.88 -9.27 13.98
N CYS A 212 -4.34 -9.80 12.84
CA CYS A 212 -5.05 -8.99 11.82
C CYS A 212 -6.22 -8.21 12.41
N LYS A 213 -7.06 -8.86 13.22
CA LYS A 213 -8.29 -8.22 13.74
C LYS A 213 -7.97 -7.03 14.65
N THR A 214 -6.95 -7.18 15.49
CA THR A 214 -6.51 -6.08 16.36
C THR A 214 -5.90 -4.95 15.51
N ALA A 215 -5.10 -5.29 14.52
CA ALA A 215 -4.52 -4.27 13.63
C ALA A 215 -5.61 -3.53 12.83
N GLU A 216 -6.66 -4.23 12.40
CA GLU A 216 -7.79 -3.61 11.69
C GLU A 216 -8.61 -2.66 12.59
N MET A 217 -8.48 -2.74 13.91
CA MET A 217 -9.15 -1.84 14.86
C MET A 217 -8.34 -0.56 15.13
N CYS A 218 -7.09 -0.48 14.67
CA CYS A 218 -6.21 0.66 14.88
C CYS A 218 -6.33 1.72 13.78
#